data_b5edf460cd117dd16783c867bc44df04
#
_entry.id   b5edf460cd117dd16783c867bc44df04
#
_cell.length_a   1.000
_cell.length_b   1.000
_cell.length_c   1.000
_cell.angle_alpha   90.00
_cell.angle_beta   90.00
_cell.angle_gamma   90.00
#
_symmetry.space_group_name_H-M   'P 1'
#
loop_
_entity.id
_entity.type
_entity.pdbx_description
1 polymer ?
#
loop_
_entity_poly.entity_id
_entity_poly.type
_entity_poly.pdbx_seq_one_letter_code
_entity_poly.pdbx_strand_id
1 'polypeptide(L)'
;ISAVLDEEGITQRYVALFSDITPMKDQQRKLERIAHFDALTSLPNRALLADRMEQAMAQCLRRDKSLAVVFLDLDGFKAVNDTHGHDVGDSLLIAASLRMRVALRDGDTLSRLGGDEFVAILTDLDRPNDCVHVLDRLLNATTKPFVLGDVTAQVSASIGVTFYPNDGDDADQLLRHADQAMYQAKQAGKNRYHIFDAEQDRDVRSRHESIQRMREALINREFVLYYQPKINMSSGVMIGAE
;
A
#
# COMPACT_ATOMS: atom_id res chain seq x y z
N ILE A 1 41.36 17.03 23.04
CA ILE A 1 42.20 17.80 23.99
C ILE A 1 43.55 17.10 24.02
N SER A 2 44.62 17.81 23.69
CA SER A 2 45.99 17.32 23.74
C SER A 2 46.82 18.15 24.71
N ALA A 3 47.63 17.48 25.53
CA ALA A 3 48.58 18.15 26.36
C ALA A 3 49.85 18.54 25.55
N VAL A 4 50.33 19.71 25.72
CA VAL A 4 51.62 20.16 25.19
C VAL A 4 52.63 20.05 26.33
N LEU A 5 53.62 19.17 26.15
CA LEU A 5 54.66 18.91 27.13
C LEU A 5 55.89 19.75 26.79
N ASP A 6 56.71 20.08 27.82
CA ASP A 6 58.04 20.64 27.64
C ASP A 6 59.12 19.55 27.43
N GLU A 7 60.37 19.93 27.32
CA GLU A 7 61.49 19.00 27.09
C GLU A 7 61.73 18.04 28.27
N GLU A 8 61.19 18.36 29.46
CA GLU A 8 61.25 17.54 30.67
C GLU A 8 60.01 16.66 30.86
N GLY A 9 59.05 16.68 29.90
CA GLY A 9 57.82 15.87 29.93
C GLY A 9 56.71 16.42 30.83
N ILE A 10 56.82 17.66 31.30
CA ILE A 10 55.82 18.30 32.14
C ILE A 10 54.77 19.03 31.25
N THR A 11 53.50 18.88 31.58
CA THR A 11 52.40 19.52 30.82
C THR A 11 52.46 21.06 31.02
N GLN A 12 52.78 21.77 29.96
CA GLN A 12 52.81 23.24 29.96
C GLN A 12 51.44 23.85 29.68
N ARG A 13 50.65 23.25 28.76
CA ARG A 13 49.32 23.74 28.40
C ARG A 13 48.48 22.62 27.79
N TYR A 14 47.19 22.85 27.78
CA TYR A 14 46.23 22.01 27.04
C TYR A 14 45.73 22.77 25.81
N VAL A 15 45.67 22.09 24.67
CA VAL A 15 45.08 22.61 23.47
C VAL A 15 43.79 21.80 23.21
N ALA A 16 42.64 22.49 23.13
CA ALA A 16 41.37 21.90 22.78
C ALA A 16 40.94 22.48 21.43
N LEU A 17 40.71 21.61 20.48
CA LEU A 17 40.05 21.95 19.21
C LEU A 17 38.57 21.63 19.33
N PHE A 18 37.73 22.58 19.00
CA PHE A 18 36.29 22.41 18.88
C PHE A 18 35.93 22.69 17.45
N SER A 19 35.14 21.81 16.89
CA SER A 19 34.50 21.96 15.56
C SER A 19 33.01 21.98 15.72
N ASP A 20 32.37 22.97 15.10
CA ASP A 20 30.90 22.97 15.01
C ASP A 20 30.47 21.92 13.97
N ILE A 21 29.89 20.84 14.48
CA ILE A 21 29.35 19.71 13.65
C ILE A 21 27.85 19.83 13.38
N THR A 22 27.20 20.93 13.82
CA THR A 22 25.77 21.17 13.64
C THR A 22 25.38 21.10 12.17
N PRO A 23 26.06 21.78 11.22
CA PRO A 23 25.72 21.71 9.80
C PRO A 23 25.81 20.28 9.23
N MET A 24 26.82 19.53 9.65
CA MET A 24 27.01 18.14 9.21
C MET A 24 25.90 17.23 9.73
N LYS A 25 25.51 17.36 11.00
CA LYS A 25 24.41 16.62 11.61
C LYS A 25 23.07 16.97 10.97
N ASP A 26 22.82 18.23 10.65
CA ASP A 26 21.59 18.67 10.01
C ASP A 26 21.50 18.13 8.57
N GLN A 27 22.61 18.11 7.85
CA GLN A 27 22.66 17.51 6.53
C GLN A 27 22.43 16.00 6.58
N GLN A 28 23.06 15.31 7.55
CA GLN A 28 22.81 13.88 7.77
C GLN A 28 21.35 13.60 8.07
N ARG A 29 20.71 14.33 8.99
CA ARG A 29 19.29 14.20 9.31
C ARG A 29 18.39 14.43 8.09
N LYS A 30 18.72 15.40 7.24
CA LYS A 30 17.99 15.61 5.97
C LYS A 30 18.10 14.42 5.03
N LEU A 31 19.30 13.86 4.89
CA LEU A 31 19.52 12.66 4.04
C LEU A 31 18.77 11.47 4.60
N GLU A 32 18.82 11.20 5.89
CA GLU A 32 18.08 10.13 6.55
C GLU A 32 16.55 10.30 6.35
N ARG A 33 16.07 11.54 6.46
CA ARG A 33 14.64 11.83 6.24
C ARG A 33 14.21 11.56 4.78
N ILE A 34 15.01 11.97 3.80
CA ILE A 34 14.73 11.72 2.38
C ILE A 34 14.81 10.23 2.06
N ALA A 35 15.76 9.51 2.67
CA ALA A 35 15.93 8.08 2.44
C ALA A 35 14.76 7.24 2.97
N HIS A 36 14.08 7.67 4.05
CA HIS A 36 13.14 6.84 4.78
C HIS A 36 11.70 7.37 4.85
N PHE A 37 11.46 8.62 4.45
CA PHE A 37 10.13 9.23 4.57
C PHE A 37 9.66 9.83 3.25
N ASP A 38 8.36 9.80 3.04
CA ASP A 38 7.69 10.50 1.93
C ASP A 38 7.76 12.02 2.15
N ALA A 39 8.20 12.74 1.14
CA ALA A 39 8.45 14.18 1.24
C ALA A 39 7.17 15.00 1.47
N LEU A 40 6.03 14.55 0.97
CA LEU A 40 4.75 15.25 1.07
C LEU A 40 4.08 15.01 2.41
N THR A 41 3.90 13.75 2.79
CA THR A 41 3.10 13.35 3.97
C THR A 41 3.95 13.13 5.22
N SER A 42 5.27 13.04 5.09
CA SER A 42 6.19 12.66 6.16
C SER A 42 5.90 11.26 6.77
N LEU A 43 5.14 10.43 6.09
CA LEU A 43 4.98 9.03 6.45
C LEU A 43 6.22 8.22 6.03
N PRO A 44 6.48 7.06 6.61
CA PRO A 44 7.41 6.09 6.10
C PRO A 44 7.22 5.87 4.59
N ASN A 45 8.32 5.88 3.83
CA ASN A 45 8.32 5.55 2.42
C ASN A 45 8.45 4.03 2.20
N ARG A 46 8.55 3.59 0.94
CA ARG A 46 8.70 2.17 0.58
C ARG A 46 9.91 1.51 1.27
N ALA A 47 11.05 2.21 1.39
CA ALA A 47 12.26 1.66 2.01
C ALA A 47 12.05 1.38 3.51
N LEU A 48 11.53 2.38 4.25
CA LEU A 48 11.26 2.21 5.67
C LEU A 48 10.10 1.23 5.94
N LEU A 49 9.14 1.12 5.02
CA LEU A 49 8.07 0.12 5.10
C LEU A 49 8.67 -1.30 5.08
N ALA A 50 9.58 -1.58 4.14
CA ALA A 50 10.21 -2.90 4.03
C ALA A 50 10.94 -3.29 5.33
N ASP A 51 11.76 -2.39 5.87
CA ASP A 51 12.45 -2.63 7.15
C ASP A 51 11.47 -2.91 8.29
N ARG A 52 10.38 -2.14 8.36
CA ARG A 52 9.36 -2.33 9.41
C ARG A 52 8.56 -3.62 9.24
N MET A 53 8.30 -4.03 8.01
CA MET A 53 7.65 -5.32 7.74
C MET A 53 8.51 -6.49 8.22
N GLU A 54 9.79 -6.51 7.88
CA GLU A 54 10.70 -7.57 8.33
C GLU A 54 10.78 -7.64 9.87
N GLN A 55 10.88 -6.48 10.52
CA GLN A 55 10.90 -6.39 11.98
C GLN A 55 9.58 -6.90 12.60
N ALA A 56 8.42 -6.49 12.04
CA ALA A 56 7.11 -6.91 12.51
C ALA A 56 6.89 -8.42 12.32
N MET A 57 7.27 -8.98 11.17
CA MET A 57 7.19 -10.42 10.90
C MET A 57 8.05 -11.23 11.87
N ALA A 58 9.31 -10.81 12.11
CA ALA A 58 10.19 -11.44 13.08
C ALA A 58 9.65 -11.36 14.52
N GLN A 59 8.92 -10.30 14.86
CA GLN A 59 8.29 -10.13 16.17
C GLN A 59 7.06 -11.01 16.32
N CYS A 60 6.23 -11.14 15.27
CA CYS A 60 5.07 -12.03 15.22
C CYS A 60 5.45 -13.47 15.54
N LEU A 61 6.48 -14.01 14.87
CA LEU A 61 6.97 -15.38 15.12
C LEU A 61 7.38 -15.60 16.57
N ARG A 62 8.03 -14.60 17.19
CA ARG A 62 8.48 -14.71 18.59
C ARG A 62 7.35 -14.66 19.60
N ARG A 63 6.24 -13.99 19.27
CA ARG A 63 5.11 -13.76 20.18
C ARG A 63 3.92 -14.68 19.93
N ASP A 64 4.00 -15.53 18.91
CA ASP A 64 2.88 -16.37 18.44
C ASP A 64 1.62 -15.51 18.17
N LYS A 65 1.82 -14.40 17.45
CA LYS A 65 0.78 -13.46 17.02
C LYS A 65 0.74 -13.39 15.51
N SER A 66 -0.28 -12.73 15.00
CA SER A 66 -0.41 -12.41 13.57
C SER A 66 -0.20 -10.92 13.34
N LEU A 67 0.14 -10.56 12.10
CA LEU A 67 0.04 -9.19 11.62
C LEU A 67 -0.85 -9.13 10.37
N ALA A 68 -1.46 -7.98 10.13
CA ALA A 68 -2.14 -7.71 8.86
C ALA A 68 -1.36 -6.66 8.08
N VAL A 69 -1.17 -6.93 6.79
CA VAL A 69 -0.71 -5.95 5.81
C VAL A 69 -1.93 -5.43 5.08
N VAL A 70 -2.13 -4.13 5.14
CA VAL A 70 -3.32 -3.44 4.64
C VAL A 70 -2.89 -2.48 3.54
N PHE A 71 -3.23 -2.77 2.30
CA PHE A 71 -2.99 -1.91 1.14
C PHE A 71 -4.22 -1.04 0.89
N LEU A 72 -4.01 0.28 0.76
CA LEU A 72 -5.09 1.26 0.60
C LEU A 72 -4.82 2.14 -0.62
N ASP A 73 -5.87 2.44 -1.37
CA ASP A 73 -5.85 3.38 -2.49
C ASP A 73 -7.06 4.32 -2.37
N LEU A 74 -6.83 5.63 -2.58
CA LEU A 74 -7.89 6.64 -2.47
C LEU A 74 -8.72 6.71 -3.75
N ASP A 75 -9.93 6.18 -3.70
CA ASP A 75 -10.87 6.22 -4.81
C ASP A 75 -11.25 7.66 -5.18
N GLY A 76 -11.07 8.01 -6.44
CA GLY A 76 -11.44 9.32 -6.96
C GLY A 76 -10.38 10.41 -6.81
N PHE A 77 -9.20 10.09 -6.25
CA PHE A 77 -8.09 11.05 -6.10
C PHE A 77 -7.70 11.72 -7.42
N LYS A 78 -7.62 10.94 -8.52
CA LYS A 78 -7.34 11.50 -9.85
C LYS A 78 -8.36 12.54 -10.27
N ALA A 79 -9.66 12.32 -10.02
CA ALA A 79 -10.71 13.29 -10.36
C ALA A 79 -10.57 14.59 -9.55
N VAL A 80 -10.11 14.52 -8.29
CA VAL A 80 -9.81 15.73 -7.49
C VAL A 80 -8.66 16.51 -8.12
N ASN A 81 -7.58 15.85 -8.54
CA ASN A 81 -6.47 16.50 -9.26
C ASN A 81 -6.92 17.13 -10.57
N ASP A 82 -7.69 16.40 -11.37
CA ASP A 82 -8.16 16.87 -12.68
C ASP A 82 -9.12 18.07 -12.56
N THR A 83 -9.87 18.17 -11.44
CA THR A 83 -10.86 19.22 -11.22
C THR A 83 -10.28 20.43 -10.49
N HIS A 84 -9.42 20.21 -9.49
CA HIS A 84 -8.99 21.26 -8.54
C HIS A 84 -7.49 21.53 -8.58
N GLY A 85 -6.73 20.77 -9.40
CA GLY A 85 -5.27 20.92 -9.51
C GLY A 85 -4.50 20.09 -8.46
N HIS A 86 -3.21 19.94 -8.72
CA HIS A 86 -2.30 19.11 -7.89
C HIS A 86 -2.10 19.64 -6.48
N ASP A 87 -2.15 20.96 -6.26
CA ASP A 87 -1.98 21.55 -4.93
C ASP A 87 -3.11 21.14 -3.97
N VAL A 88 -4.35 21.03 -4.50
CA VAL A 88 -5.50 20.53 -3.73
C VAL A 88 -5.36 19.03 -3.49
N GLY A 89 -4.90 18.28 -4.50
CA GLY A 89 -4.58 16.85 -4.34
C GLY A 89 -3.51 16.59 -3.29
N ASP A 90 -2.44 17.37 -3.27
CA ASP A 90 -1.39 17.28 -2.25
C ASP A 90 -1.93 17.57 -0.84
N SER A 91 -2.77 18.61 -0.72
CA SER A 91 -3.46 18.93 0.53
C SER A 91 -4.40 17.79 0.99
N LEU A 92 -5.09 17.14 0.05
CA LEU A 92 -5.92 15.96 0.32
C LEU A 92 -5.08 14.78 0.83
N LEU A 93 -3.94 14.48 0.20
CA LEU A 93 -3.05 13.41 0.64
C LEU A 93 -2.52 13.65 2.05
N ILE A 94 -2.12 14.88 2.38
CA ILE A 94 -1.68 15.26 3.72
C ILE A 94 -2.82 15.06 4.72
N ALA A 95 -4.03 15.58 4.42
CA ALA A 95 -5.17 15.47 5.31
C ALA A 95 -5.64 14.02 5.50
N ALA A 96 -5.65 13.21 4.43
CA ALA A 96 -5.98 11.79 4.48
C ALA A 96 -4.96 11.01 5.33
N SER A 97 -3.67 11.27 5.13
CA SER A 97 -2.59 10.64 5.92
C SER A 97 -2.73 10.90 7.42
N LEU A 98 -3.05 12.14 7.79
CA LEU A 98 -3.27 12.50 9.20
C LEU A 98 -4.50 11.79 9.80
N ARG A 99 -5.62 11.73 9.07
CA ARG A 99 -6.83 11.04 9.54
C ARG A 99 -6.61 9.53 9.67
N MET A 100 -5.95 8.91 8.68
CA MET A 100 -5.63 7.49 8.73
C MET A 100 -4.67 7.16 9.88
N ARG A 101 -3.68 8.02 10.15
CA ARG A 101 -2.76 7.84 11.27
C ARG A 101 -3.48 7.89 12.62
N VAL A 102 -4.47 8.76 12.79
CA VAL A 102 -5.31 8.82 14.02
C VAL A 102 -6.18 7.56 14.15
N ALA A 103 -6.55 6.92 13.04
CA ALA A 103 -7.28 5.66 13.04
C ALA A 103 -6.44 4.45 13.48
N LEU A 104 -5.13 4.58 13.53
CA LEU A 104 -4.17 3.53 13.91
C LEU A 104 -3.66 3.75 15.35
N ARG A 105 -3.17 2.70 15.97
CA ARG A 105 -2.51 2.77 17.28
C ARG A 105 -1.00 3.00 17.14
N ASP A 106 -0.31 3.36 18.22
CA ASP A 106 1.13 3.67 18.20
C ASP A 106 2.02 2.51 17.72
N GLY A 107 1.59 1.26 17.92
CA GLY A 107 2.30 0.07 17.46
C GLY A 107 2.14 -0.22 15.96
N ASP A 108 1.14 0.37 15.31
CA ASP A 108 0.88 0.18 13.89
C ASP A 108 1.74 1.13 13.04
N THR A 109 2.05 0.73 11.83
CA THR A 109 2.77 1.57 10.87
C THR A 109 1.85 1.98 9.75
N LEU A 110 1.85 3.27 9.37
CA LEU A 110 1.26 3.76 8.13
C LEU A 110 2.39 4.30 7.25
N SER A 111 2.40 3.90 5.98
CA SER A 111 3.39 4.28 4.97
C SER A 111 2.69 4.78 3.71
N ARG A 112 3.38 5.62 2.92
CA ARG A 112 2.94 6.01 1.58
C ARG A 112 3.94 5.50 0.55
N LEU A 113 3.44 4.78 -0.47
CA LEU A 113 4.29 4.21 -1.52
C LEU A 113 4.51 5.18 -2.69
N GLY A 114 3.53 6.03 -2.94
CA GLY A 114 3.50 7.03 -4.01
C GLY A 114 2.07 7.30 -4.47
N GLY A 115 1.83 8.39 -5.20
CA GLY A 115 0.48 8.72 -5.65
C GLY A 115 -0.53 8.73 -4.50
N ASP A 116 -1.60 7.96 -4.67
CA ASP A 116 -2.70 7.73 -3.72
C ASP A 116 -2.63 6.40 -2.96
N GLU A 117 -1.47 5.70 -3.05
CA GLU A 117 -1.26 4.39 -2.44
C GLU A 117 -0.62 4.49 -1.06
N PHE A 118 -1.27 3.85 -0.09
CA PHE A 118 -0.80 3.75 1.29
C PHE A 118 -0.76 2.28 1.72
N VAL A 119 0.11 1.98 2.69
CA VAL A 119 0.17 0.66 3.33
C VAL A 119 0.19 0.82 4.83
N ALA A 120 -0.67 0.07 5.53
CA ALA A 120 -0.60 -0.04 6.97
C ALA A 120 -0.17 -1.46 7.38
N ILE A 121 0.65 -1.54 8.43
CA ILE A 121 1.01 -2.78 9.12
C ILE A 121 0.32 -2.76 10.47
N LEU A 122 -0.61 -3.68 10.69
CA LEU A 122 -1.28 -3.87 11.97
C LEU A 122 -0.62 -5.02 12.70
N THR A 123 0.00 -4.74 13.84
CA THR A 123 0.81 -5.71 14.58
C THR A 123 0.04 -6.33 15.75
N ASP A 124 0.59 -7.38 16.36
CA ASP A 124 0.09 -8.01 17.59
C ASP A 124 -1.42 -8.35 17.53
N LEU A 125 -1.86 -8.99 16.45
CA LEU A 125 -3.22 -9.50 16.32
C LEU A 125 -3.31 -10.90 16.94
N ASP A 126 -4.29 -11.10 17.81
CA ASP A 126 -4.62 -12.43 18.38
C ASP A 126 -5.33 -13.30 17.32
N ARG A 127 -6.19 -12.68 16.52
CA ARG A 127 -6.95 -13.31 15.44
C ARG A 127 -7.04 -12.38 14.22
N PRO A 128 -7.13 -12.92 13.00
CA PRO A 128 -7.33 -12.11 11.80
C PRO A 128 -8.50 -11.11 11.91
N ASN A 129 -9.61 -11.51 12.51
CA ASN A 129 -10.80 -10.66 12.67
C ASN A 129 -10.59 -9.44 13.58
N ASP A 130 -9.54 -9.42 14.39
CA ASP A 130 -9.27 -8.29 15.28
C ASP A 130 -8.89 -7.00 14.50
N CYS A 131 -8.49 -7.13 13.24
CA CYS A 131 -8.22 -5.99 12.37
C CYS A 131 -9.48 -5.29 11.86
N VAL A 132 -10.66 -5.93 11.85
CA VAL A 132 -11.90 -5.41 11.23
C VAL A 132 -12.25 -4.03 11.76
N HIS A 133 -12.19 -3.81 13.06
CA HIS A 133 -12.46 -2.50 13.66
C HIS A 133 -11.49 -1.41 13.20
N VAL A 134 -10.24 -1.78 12.88
CA VAL A 134 -9.25 -0.84 12.36
C VAL A 134 -9.56 -0.53 10.90
N LEU A 135 -9.94 -1.54 10.11
CA LEU A 135 -10.35 -1.35 8.71
C LEU A 135 -11.57 -0.43 8.60
N ASP A 136 -12.58 -0.62 9.45
CA ASP A 136 -13.76 0.25 9.49
C ASP A 136 -13.39 1.71 9.85
N ARG A 137 -12.46 1.90 10.79
CA ARG A 137 -11.96 3.24 11.15
C ARG A 137 -11.21 3.88 9.98
N LEU A 138 -10.39 3.12 9.24
CA LEU A 138 -9.67 3.60 8.05
C LEU A 138 -10.63 4.00 6.94
N LEU A 139 -11.65 3.19 6.63
CA LEU A 139 -12.70 3.54 5.68
C LEU A 139 -13.44 4.82 6.10
N ASN A 140 -13.85 4.89 7.37
CA ASN A 140 -14.53 6.08 7.89
C ASN A 140 -13.65 7.34 7.88
N ALA A 141 -12.33 7.19 8.06
CA ALA A 141 -11.39 8.29 8.03
C ALA A 141 -11.27 8.90 6.62
N THR A 142 -11.40 8.08 5.57
CA THR A 142 -11.29 8.50 4.17
C THR A 142 -12.61 8.97 3.57
N THR A 143 -13.76 8.43 4.02
CA THR A 143 -15.08 8.74 3.45
C THR A 143 -15.63 10.11 3.90
N LYS A 144 -15.20 10.63 5.06
CA LYS A 144 -15.64 11.95 5.54
C LYS A 144 -15.10 13.06 4.65
N PRO A 145 -15.93 14.09 4.28
CA PRO A 145 -15.48 15.20 3.45
C PRO A 145 -14.21 15.87 3.98
N PHE A 146 -13.33 16.25 3.06
CA PHE A 146 -12.10 16.99 3.35
C PHE A 146 -12.28 18.45 3.00
N VAL A 147 -12.17 19.33 3.99
CA VAL A 147 -12.20 20.79 3.78
C VAL A 147 -10.76 21.24 3.55
N LEU A 148 -10.47 21.70 2.33
CA LEU A 148 -9.12 22.04 1.85
C LEU A 148 -9.15 23.51 1.36
N GLY A 149 -9.00 24.44 2.30
CA GLY A 149 -9.25 25.85 2.03
C GLY A 149 -10.71 26.07 1.64
N ASP A 150 -10.93 26.62 0.45
CA ASP A 150 -12.28 26.90 -0.10
C ASP A 150 -12.90 25.68 -0.82
N VAL A 151 -12.16 24.58 -0.95
CA VAL A 151 -12.60 23.35 -1.64
C VAL A 151 -13.02 22.31 -0.62
N THR A 152 -14.17 21.67 -0.86
CA THR A 152 -14.57 20.45 -0.13
C THR A 152 -14.47 19.27 -1.09
N ALA A 153 -13.50 18.38 -0.84
CA ALA A 153 -13.31 17.15 -1.59
C ALA A 153 -13.92 15.96 -0.85
N GLN A 154 -14.50 15.03 -1.62
CA GLN A 154 -15.00 13.76 -1.10
C GLN A 154 -14.37 12.62 -1.89
N VAL A 155 -13.74 11.71 -1.18
CA VAL A 155 -13.11 10.50 -1.69
C VAL A 155 -13.53 9.31 -0.83
N SER A 156 -13.15 8.11 -1.21
CA SER A 156 -13.23 6.91 -0.38
C SER A 156 -11.91 6.15 -0.47
N ALA A 157 -11.84 4.98 0.14
CA ALA A 157 -10.70 4.10 -0.05
C ALA A 157 -11.14 2.69 -0.40
N SER A 158 -10.38 2.07 -1.28
CA SER A 158 -10.43 0.63 -1.51
C SER A 158 -9.26 -0.01 -0.75
N ILE A 159 -9.54 -1.05 0.03
CA ILE A 159 -8.59 -1.64 0.96
C ILE A 159 -8.45 -3.13 0.67
N GLY A 160 -7.21 -3.60 0.54
CA GLY A 160 -6.88 -5.02 0.51
C GLY A 160 -6.12 -5.44 1.75
N VAL A 161 -6.39 -6.62 2.25
CA VAL A 161 -5.82 -7.13 3.51
C VAL A 161 -5.26 -8.53 3.30
N THR A 162 -4.08 -8.77 3.84
CA THR A 162 -3.44 -10.09 3.90
C THR A 162 -2.85 -10.31 5.30
N PHE A 163 -2.66 -11.56 5.69
CA PHE A 163 -2.20 -11.91 7.04
C PHE A 163 -0.89 -12.71 7.00
N TYR A 164 0.02 -12.35 7.89
CA TYR A 164 1.19 -13.15 8.17
C TYR A 164 0.98 -13.92 9.48
N PRO A 165 1.37 -15.21 9.56
CA PRO A 165 2.07 -16.02 8.56
C PRO A 165 1.16 -16.75 7.55
N ASN A 166 -0.16 -16.57 7.57
CA ASN A 166 -1.10 -17.42 6.86
C ASN A 166 -1.03 -17.30 5.32
N ASP A 167 -0.80 -16.08 4.81
CA ASP A 167 -0.96 -15.77 3.39
C ASP A 167 0.39 -15.61 2.66
N GLY A 168 1.52 -15.75 3.35
CA GLY A 168 2.84 -15.65 2.73
C GLY A 168 3.98 -15.66 3.73
N ASP A 169 5.18 -15.92 3.22
CA ASP A 169 6.40 -16.08 4.00
C ASP A 169 7.33 -14.87 3.91
N ASP A 170 7.15 -13.99 2.93
CA ASP A 170 7.97 -12.81 2.70
C ASP A 170 7.14 -11.52 2.53
N ALA A 171 7.78 -10.38 2.79
CA ALA A 171 7.15 -9.06 2.75
C ALA A 171 6.61 -8.69 1.37
N ASP A 172 7.32 -9.02 0.29
CA ASP A 172 6.92 -8.70 -1.08
C ASP A 172 5.70 -9.53 -1.50
N GLN A 173 5.63 -10.79 -1.06
CA GLN A 173 4.47 -11.64 -1.30
C GLN A 173 3.24 -11.09 -0.60
N LEU A 174 3.34 -10.72 0.67
CA LEU A 174 2.25 -10.14 1.44
C LEU A 174 1.76 -8.83 0.81
N LEU A 175 2.67 -7.96 0.36
CA LEU A 175 2.30 -6.71 -0.33
C LEU A 175 1.56 -6.99 -1.63
N ARG A 176 2.01 -7.96 -2.45
CA ARG A 176 1.32 -8.35 -3.69
C ARG A 176 -0.07 -8.90 -3.42
N HIS A 177 -0.24 -9.73 -2.39
CA HIS A 177 -1.54 -10.27 -2.00
C HIS A 177 -2.49 -9.19 -1.50
N ALA A 178 -1.99 -8.24 -0.69
CA ALA A 178 -2.78 -7.11 -0.23
C ALA A 178 -3.19 -6.18 -1.38
N ASP A 179 -2.30 -5.90 -2.34
CA ASP A 179 -2.62 -5.12 -3.56
C ASP A 179 -3.68 -5.83 -4.41
N GLN A 180 -3.54 -7.15 -4.61
CA GLN A 180 -4.53 -7.95 -5.32
C GLN A 180 -5.90 -7.88 -4.65
N ALA A 181 -5.96 -8.04 -3.34
CA ALA A 181 -7.20 -7.92 -2.56
C ALA A 181 -7.79 -6.50 -2.66
N MET A 182 -6.98 -5.44 -2.63
CA MET A 182 -7.42 -4.05 -2.83
C MET A 182 -8.06 -3.86 -4.21
N TYR A 183 -7.49 -4.48 -5.25
CA TYR A 183 -8.08 -4.45 -6.58
C TYR A 183 -9.46 -5.12 -6.62
N GLN A 184 -9.67 -6.23 -5.88
CA GLN A 184 -11.00 -6.84 -5.71
C GLN A 184 -11.99 -5.89 -5.02
N ALA A 185 -11.54 -5.16 -3.99
CA ALA A 185 -12.38 -4.14 -3.36
C ALA A 185 -12.82 -3.06 -4.35
N LYS A 186 -11.92 -2.60 -5.24
CA LYS A 186 -12.24 -1.65 -6.32
C LYS A 186 -13.28 -2.20 -7.29
N GLN A 187 -13.12 -3.45 -7.73
CA GLN A 187 -14.05 -4.10 -8.65
C GLN A 187 -15.44 -4.35 -8.03
N ALA A 188 -15.48 -4.65 -6.73
CA ALA A 188 -16.71 -4.90 -6.00
C ALA A 188 -17.53 -3.62 -5.69
N GLY A 189 -17.08 -2.43 -6.15
CA GLY A 189 -17.81 -1.18 -6.04
C GLY A 189 -17.15 -0.15 -5.12
N LYS A 190 -15.87 -0.30 -4.81
CA LYS A 190 -15.06 0.65 -4.03
C LYS A 190 -15.57 0.86 -2.60
N ASN A 191 -14.93 1.77 -1.84
CA ASN A 191 -15.32 2.12 -0.47
C ASN A 191 -15.56 0.90 0.43
N ARG A 192 -14.64 -0.04 0.40
CA ARG A 192 -14.71 -1.30 1.16
C ARG A 192 -13.34 -1.93 1.32
N TYR A 193 -13.27 -2.93 2.16
CA TYR A 193 -12.12 -3.80 2.22
C TYR A 193 -12.42 -5.18 1.63
N HIS A 194 -11.38 -5.84 1.16
CA HIS A 194 -11.37 -7.25 0.76
C HIS A 194 -10.19 -7.94 1.46
N ILE A 195 -10.45 -9.10 2.04
CA ILE A 195 -9.42 -9.94 2.65
C ILE A 195 -8.93 -10.91 1.58
N PHE A 196 -7.63 -11.03 1.41
CA PHE A 196 -7.02 -11.97 0.49
C PHE A 196 -7.49 -13.40 0.79
N ASP A 197 -7.89 -14.11 -0.24
CA ASP A 197 -8.28 -15.51 -0.20
C ASP A 197 -7.66 -16.23 -1.41
N ALA A 198 -6.67 -17.07 -1.15
CA ALA A 198 -5.90 -17.72 -2.20
C ALA A 198 -6.74 -18.62 -3.13
N GLU A 199 -7.89 -19.15 -2.67
CA GLU A 199 -8.79 -19.97 -3.49
C GLU A 199 -9.67 -19.08 -4.37
N GLN A 200 -10.32 -18.07 -3.80
CA GLN A 200 -11.14 -17.11 -4.54
C GLN A 200 -10.33 -16.28 -5.52
N ASP A 201 -9.14 -15.87 -5.14
CA ASP A 201 -8.29 -15.01 -5.97
C ASP A 201 -7.70 -15.73 -7.18
N ARG A 202 -7.45 -17.04 -7.10
CA ARG A 202 -7.09 -17.85 -8.28
C ARG A 202 -8.19 -17.88 -9.34
N ASP A 203 -9.43 -18.05 -8.91
CA ASP A 203 -10.59 -18.14 -9.82
C ASP A 203 -10.87 -16.79 -10.48
N VAL A 204 -10.80 -15.70 -9.73
CA VAL A 204 -11.00 -14.34 -10.24
C VAL A 204 -9.87 -13.94 -11.19
N ARG A 205 -8.64 -14.24 -10.86
CA ARG A 205 -7.46 -13.97 -11.71
C ARG A 205 -7.54 -14.75 -13.01
N SER A 206 -7.82 -16.05 -12.95
CA SER A 206 -7.99 -16.90 -14.13
C SER A 206 -9.12 -16.38 -15.04
N ARG A 207 -10.22 -15.92 -14.47
CA ARG A 207 -11.34 -15.34 -15.21
C ARG A 207 -10.97 -13.98 -15.83
N HIS A 208 -10.22 -13.14 -15.12
CA HIS A 208 -9.79 -11.84 -15.64
C HIS A 208 -8.76 -12.00 -16.77
N GLU A 209 -7.75 -12.84 -16.58
CA GLU A 209 -6.76 -13.17 -17.61
C GLU A 209 -7.45 -13.76 -18.85
N SER A 210 -8.46 -14.60 -18.66
CA SER A 210 -9.28 -15.17 -19.77
C SER A 210 -10.06 -14.09 -20.52
N ILE A 211 -10.68 -13.14 -19.82
CA ILE A 211 -11.41 -12.02 -20.43
C ILE A 211 -10.44 -11.07 -21.17
N GLN A 212 -9.29 -10.78 -20.60
CA GLN A 212 -8.26 -9.95 -21.23
C GLN A 212 -7.76 -10.62 -22.52
N ARG A 213 -7.43 -11.90 -22.45
CA ARG A 213 -7.01 -12.71 -23.60
C ARG A 213 -8.08 -12.79 -24.68
N MET A 214 -9.38 -12.93 -24.29
CA MET A 214 -10.49 -12.88 -25.24
C MET A 214 -10.60 -11.52 -25.94
N ARG A 215 -10.39 -10.40 -25.24
CA ARG A 215 -10.38 -9.05 -25.83
C ARG A 215 -9.25 -8.87 -26.82
N GLU A 216 -8.05 -9.32 -26.47
CA GLU A 216 -6.88 -9.28 -27.36
C GLU A 216 -7.11 -10.14 -28.61
N ALA A 217 -7.64 -11.35 -28.45
CA ALA A 217 -8.01 -12.24 -29.55
C ALA A 217 -9.08 -11.65 -30.48
N LEU A 218 -10.04 -10.88 -29.93
CA LEU A 218 -11.01 -10.12 -30.72
C LEU A 218 -10.36 -9.02 -31.56
N ILE A 219 -9.47 -8.25 -30.96
CA ILE A 219 -8.72 -7.18 -31.65
C ILE A 219 -7.84 -7.77 -32.74
N ASN A 220 -7.16 -8.89 -32.45
CA ASN A 220 -6.25 -9.58 -33.37
C ASN A 220 -7.01 -10.45 -34.41
N ARG A 221 -8.35 -10.53 -34.37
CA ARG A 221 -9.18 -11.35 -35.26
C ARG A 221 -8.82 -12.85 -35.21
N GLU A 222 -8.50 -13.35 -34.03
CA GLU A 222 -8.15 -14.77 -33.82
C GLU A 222 -9.36 -15.69 -33.68
N PHE A 223 -10.58 -15.13 -33.56
CA PHE A 223 -11.79 -15.92 -33.46
C PHE A 223 -12.22 -16.47 -34.85
N VAL A 224 -12.44 -17.76 -34.90
CA VAL A 224 -12.96 -18.45 -36.07
C VAL A 224 -14.32 -19.06 -35.70
N LEU A 225 -15.32 -18.82 -36.52
CA LEU A 225 -16.64 -19.41 -36.33
C LEU A 225 -16.66 -20.83 -36.94
N TYR A 226 -17.03 -21.80 -36.13
CA TYR A 226 -17.34 -23.16 -36.59
C TYR A 226 -18.85 -23.35 -36.54
N TYR A 227 -19.39 -23.99 -37.56
CA TYR A 227 -20.81 -24.26 -37.65
C TYR A 227 -21.07 -25.76 -37.50
N GLN A 228 -21.97 -26.13 -36.61
CA GLN A 228 -22.45 -27.50 -36.47
C GLN A 228 -23.81 -27.63 -37.16
N PRO A 229 -23.93 -28.48 -38.21
CA PRO A 229 -25.20 -28.61 -38.93
C PRO A 229 -26.25 -29.32 -38.06
N LYS A 230 -27.45 -28.77 -38.03
CA LYS A 230 -28.64 -29.41 -37.45
C LYS A 230 -29.36 -30.16 -38.58
N ILE A 231 -29.48 -31.48 -38.44
CA ILE A 231 -30.08 -32.37 -39.43
C ILE A 231 -31.40 -32.88 -38.89
N ASN A 232 -32.47 -32.83 -39.71
CA ASN A 232 -33.72 -33.49 -39.40
C ASN A 232 -33.53 -35.01 -39.52
N MET A 233 -33.66 -35.70 -38.41
CA MET A 233 -33.41 -37.15 -38.33
C MET A 233 -34.36 -38.00 -39.19
N SER A 234 -35.58 -37.52 -39.54
CA SER A 234 -36.55 -38.23 -40.34
C SER A 234 -36.33 -38.02 -41.83
N SER A 235 -35.89 -36.87 -42.28
CA SER A 235 -35.69 -36.51 -43.67
C SER A 235 -34.25 -36.50 -44.15
N GLY A 236 -33.26 -36.51 -43.23
CA GLY A 236 -31.83 -36.36 -43.53
C GLY A 236 -31.42 -34.97 -44.03
N VAL A 237 -32.34 -34.01 -44.02
CA VAL A 237 -32.09 -32.64 -44.54
C VAL A 237 -31.56 -31.75 -43.48
N MET A 238 -30.54 -30.90 -43.80
CA MET A 238 -30.04 -29.88 -42.95
C MET A 238 -31.09 -28.77 -42.77
N ILE A 239 -31.48 -28.50 -41.53
CA ILE A 239 -32.51 -27.52 -41.16
C ILE A 239 -31.95 -26.25 -40.52
N GLY A 240 -30.64 -26.18 -40.28
CA GLY A 240 -29.96 -25.03 -39.70
C GLY A 240 -28.55 -25.38 -39.32
N ALA A 241 -27.84 -24.37 -38.77
CA ALA A 241 -26.51 -24.52 -38.15
C ALA A 241 -26.50 -23.81 -36.83
N GLU A 242 -25.72 -24.30 -35.92
CA GLU A 242 -25.43 -23.68 -34.62
C GLU A 242 -23.97 -23.31 -34.54
#